data_3cdda9c95b5c719d2af08fad6109360f
#
_entry.id   3cdda9c95b5c719d2af08fad6109360f
#
_cell.length_a   1.000
_cell.length_b   1.000
_cell.length_c   1.000
_cell.angle_alpha   90.00
_cell.angle_beta   90.00
_cell.angle_gamma   90.00
#
_symmetry.space_group_name_H-M   'P 1'
#
loop_
_entity.id
_entity.type
_entity.pdbx_description
1 polymer ?
#
loop_
_entity_poly.entity_id
_entity_poly.type
_entity_poly.pdbx_seq_one_letter_code
_entity_poly.pdbx_strand_id
1 'polypeptide(L)'
;MSQPQGLILVTGKTNSGKTPTLNALINEVNKNENKKILSLESPVEYKHKCKKSIIVQKEVGIGRDCPDYSSGVKNCLREDCDILIIGEIRDRETMDAAIETAEAGHLVIGTLHTKSCAETIDRMINFYDIRDQQTIKYLIASLLKLVVSQRLLKGRDDSLVLVPEVMVVDNTIAGVIRKEKLGVSEIEDAIQSGSDKGSIGLINSLAQLFVDDRISLDQAKAQIEEKNIEILNRTIMQLKIKKENENKRLNMES
;
A
#
# COMPACT_ATOMS: atom_id res chain seq x y z
N MET A 1 -10.42 9.53 -0.34
CA MET A 1 -8.98 9.83 -0.18
C MET A 1 -8.84 11.31 0.16
N SER A 2 -8.68 11.63 1.43
CA SER A 2 -8.61 13.01 1.88
C SER A 2 -7.18 13.55 2.05
N GLN A 3 -6.16 12.85 1.51
CA GLN A 3 -4.77 13.31 1.58
C GLN A 3 -4.50 14.19 0.36
N PRO A 4 -4.29 15.51 0.55
CA PRO A 4 -4.07 16.43 -0.55
C PRO A 4 -2.70 16.23 -1.23
N GLN A 5 -1.71 15.70 -0.50
CA GLN A 5 -0.33 15.53 -0.94
C GLN A 5 0.39 14.40 -0.18
N GLY A 6 1.47 13.90 -0.74
CA GLY A 6 2.34 12.89 -0.14
C GLY A 6 2.46 11.65 -0.99
N LEU A 7 2.97 10.56 -0.40
CA LEU A 7 3.25 9.30 -1.08
C LEU A 7 2.37 8.17 -0.53
N ILE A 8 1.75 7.43 -1.42
CA ILE A 8 0.99 6.19 -1.13
C ILE A 8 1.64 5.06 -1.94
N LEU A 9 1.86 3.92 -1.31
CA LEU A 9 2.44 2.76 -1.97
C LEU A 9 1.51 1.55 -1.92
N VAL A 10 1.30 0.92 -3.06
CA VAL A 10 0.61 -0.37 -3.19
C VAL A 10 1.64 -1.41 -3.57
N THR A 11 1.89 -2.38 -2.70
CA THR A 11 2.98 -3.33 -2.86
C THR A 11 2.51 -4.77 -2.84
N GLY A 12 3.37 -5.68 -3.25
CA GLY A 12 3.08 -7.10 -3.31
C GLY A 12 3.78 -7.77 -4.49
N LYS A 13 3.86 -9.09 -4.45
CA LYS A 13 4.43 -9.88 -5.56
C LYS A 13 3.68 -9.63 -6.87
N THR A 14 4.25 -10.07 -7.98
CA THR A 14 3.53 -10.15 -9.25
C THR A 14 2.24 -10.94 -9.07
N ASN A 15 1.16 -10.49 -9.70
CA ASN A 15 -0.18 -11.09 -9.58
C ASN A 15 -0.81 -11.02 -8.17
N SER A 16 -0.39 -10.07 -7.32
CA SER A 16 -1.02 -9.86 -6.00
C SER A 16 -2.24 -8.92 -6.03
N GLY A 17 -2.65 -8.45 -7.20
CA GLY A 17 -3.81 -7.56 -7.36
C GLY A 17 -3.50 -6.06 -7.27
N LYS A 18 -2.23 -5.63 -7.42
CA LYS A 18 -1.86 -4.20 -7.38
C LYS A 18 -2.59 -3.37 -8.43
N THR A 19 -2.56 -3.79 -9.69
CA THR A 19 -3.22 -3.08 -10.80
C THR A 19 -4.74 -2.92 -10.58
N PRO A 20 -5.50 -3.97 -10.21
CA PRO A 20 -6.90 -3.79 -9.84
C PRO A 20 -7.13 -2.79 -8.71
N THR A 21 -6.27 -2.79 -7.69
CA THR A 21 -6.37 -1.84 -6.58
C THR A 21 -6.12 -0.40 -7.03
N LEU A 22 -5.06 -0.15 -7.82
CA LEU A 22 -4.81 1.18 -8.40
C LEU A 22 -5.99 1.65 -9.24
N ASN A 23 -6.52 0.79 -10.10
CA ASN A 23 -7.67 1.10 -10.95
C ASN A 23 -8.92 1.43 -10.11
N ALA A 24 -9.15 0.73 -9.00
CA ALA A 24 -10.23 1.02 -8.08
C ALA A 24 -10.05 2.40 -7.41
N LEU A 25 -8.84 2.72 -6.96
CA LEU A 25 -8.51 4.02 -6.36
C LEU A 25 -8.70 5.17 -7.36
N ILE A 26 -8.17 5.02 -8.59
CA ILE A 26 -8.37 6.00 -9.68
C ILE A 26 -9.87 6.20 -9.95
N ASN A 27 -10.64 5.11 -10.06
CA ASN A 27 -12.06 5.19 -10.37
C ASN A 27 -12.86 5.83 -9.23
N GLU A 28 -12.47 5.64 -7.97
CA GLU A 28 -13.10 6.28 -6.81
C GLU A 28 -12.89 7.80 -6.83
N VAL A 29 -11.66 8.26 -7.05
CA VAL A 29 -11.37 9.69 -7.22
C VAL A 29 -12.12 10.26 -8.43
N ASN A 30 -12.06 9.57 -9.57
CA ASN A 30 -12.71 9.99 -10.82
C ASN A 30 -14.24 10.15 -10.70
N LYS A 31 -14.89 9.36 -9.83
CA LYS A 31 -16.32 9.48 -9.57
C LYS A 31 -16.68 10.66 -8.68
N ASN A 32 -15.81 10.97 -7.72
CA ASN A 32 -16.17 11.81 -6.59
C ASN A 32 -15.48 13.18 -6.60
N GLU A 33 -14.31 13.32 -7.24
CA GLU A 33 -13.45 14.51 -7.15
C GLU A 33 -13.13 15.09 -8.53
N ASN A 34 -12.93 16.42 -8.58
CA ASN A 34 -12.48 17.15 -9.78
C ASN A 34 -10.95 17.26 -9.72
N LYS A 35 -10.24 16.25 -10.23
CA LYS A 35 -8.79 16.14 -10.19
C LYS A 35 -8.21 15.89 -11.58
N LYS A 36 -6.98 16.32 -11.82
CA LYS A 36 -6.18 15.89 -12.95
C LYS A 36 -5.26 14.76 -12.51
N ILE A 37 -5.53 13.57 -13.03
CA ILE A 37 -4.80 12.32 -12.71
C ILE A 37 -3.91 11.99 -13.90
N LEU A 38 -2.60 11.91 -13.68
CA LEU A 38 -1.65 11.39 -14.65
C LEU A 38 -1.21 10.00 -14.23
N SER A 39 -1.28 9.04 -15.15
CA SER A 39 -0.81 7.67 -14.92
C SER A 39 0.32 7.32 -15.87
N LEU A 40 1.39 6.75 -15.32
CA LEU A 40 2.55 6.22 -16.05
C LEU A 40 2.53 4.70 -15.89
N GLU A 41 2.32 3.97 -16.99
CA GLU A 41 2.09 2.52 -16.97
C GLU A 41 2.94 1.81 -18.04
N SER A 42 3.27 0.55 -17.83
CA SER A 42 4.01 -0.26 -18.81
C SER A 42 3.56 -1.73 -18.78
N PRO A 43 2.61 -2.14 -19.64
CA PRO A 43 1.74 -1.33 -20.49
C PRO A 43 0.53 -0.73 -19.78
N VAL A 44 -0.27 0.07 -20.49
CA VAL A 44 -1.61 0.48 -20.02
C VAL A 44 -2.56 -0.70 -20.14
N GLU A 45 -2.90 -1.34 -19.00
CA GLU A 45 -3.77 -2.53 -18.95
C GLU A 45 -5.26 -2.17 -19.00
N TYR A 46 -5.65 -1.04 -18.42
CA TYR A 46 -7.04 -0.62 -18.31
C TYR A 46 -7.21 0.85 -18.69
N LYS A 47 -8.12 1.13 -19.64
CA LYS A 47 -8.43 2.50 -20.07
C LYS A 47 -9.55 3.10 -19.25
N HIS A 48 -9.27 4.18 -18.55
CA HIS A 48 -10.24 4.92 -17.76
C HIS A 48 -11.03 5.91 -18.63
N LYS A 49 -12.35 5.98 -18.40
CA LYS A 49 -13.19 7.04 -18.95
C LYS A 49 -13.26 8.19 -17.95
N CYS A 50 -12.97 9.41 -18.40
CA CYS A 50 -13.12 10.61 -17.56
C CYS A 50 -14.58 10.77 -17.11
N LYS A 51 -14.78 11.14 -15.84
CA LYS A 51 -16.07 11.47 -15.21
C LYS A 51 -16.00 12.87 -14.62
N LYS A 52 -15.76 12.99 -13.31
CA LYS A 52 -15.47 14.28 -12.68
C LYS A 52 -14.01 14.69 -12.85
N SER A 53 -13.08 13.71 -12.89
CA SER A 53 -11.67 13.97 -13.08
C SER A 53 -11.25 13.84 -14.54
N ILE A 54 -10.15 14.52 -14.89
CA ILE A 54 -9.44 14.36 -16.15
C ILE A 54 -8.35 13.30 -15.93
N ILE A 55 -8.34 12.23 -16.73
CA ILE A 55 -7.36 11.15 -16.60
C ILE A 55 -6.53 11.09 -17.88
N VAL A 56 -5.22 11.21 -17.73
CA VAL A 56 -4.22 11.08 -18.79
C VAL A 56 -3.36 9.88 -18.48
N GLN A 57 -3.42 8.84 -19.31
CA GLN A 57 -2.61 7.63 -19.17
C GLN A 57 -1.51 7.65 -20.22
N LYS A 58 -0.26 7.51 -19.77
CA LYS A 58 0.94 7.49 -20.63
C LYS A 58 1.60 6.12 -20.52
N GLU A 59 1.94 5.57 -21.66
CA GLU A 59 2.66 4.31 -21.72
C GLU A 59 4.16 4.55 -21.68
N VAL A 60 4.84 3.87 -20.74
CA VAL A 60 6.28 3.96 -20.52
C VAL A 60 7.00 2.89 -21.32
N GLY A 61 8.03 3.27 -22.07
CA GLY A 61 8.88 2.37 -22.85
C GLY A 61 9.49 3.04 -24.06
N ILE A 62 10.45 2.36 -24.70
CA ILE A 62 11.12 2.85 -25.90
C ILE A 62 10.09 3.01 -27.04
N GLY A 63 10.01 4.22 -27.60
CA GLY A 63 9.04 4.54 -28.68
C GLY A 63 7.59 4.69 -28.20
N ARG A 64 7.36 4.83 -26.89
CA ARG A 64 6.08 5.14 -26.25
C ARG A 64 6.01 6.61 -25.85
N ASP A 65 4.98 6.98 -25.06
CA ASP A 65 4.72 8.35 -24.62
C ASP A 65 5.85 8.95 -23.78
N CYS A 66 6.57 8.12 -23.02
CA CYS A 66 7.80 8.50 -22.31
C CYS A 66 8.79 7.30 -22.27
N PRO A 67 10.11 7.57 -22.33
CA PRO A 67 11.12 6.50 -22.44
C PRO A 67 11.24 5.66 -21.17
N ASP A 68 11.09 6.27 -20.02
CA ASP A 68 11.21 5.68 -18.69
C ASP A 68 10.34 6.39 -17.66
N TYR A 69 10.20 5.77 -16.48
CA TYR A 69 9.36 6.31 -15.40
C TYR A 69 9.90 7.64 -14.85
N SER A 70 11.21 7.77 -14.63
CA SER A 70 11.82 8.98 -14.08
C SER A 70 11.56 10.20 -14.95
N SER A 71 11.76 10.08 -16.27
CA SER A 71 11.46 11.14 -17.24
C SER A 71 9.95 11.47 -17.25
N GLY A 72 9.09 10.46 -17.19
CA GLY A 72 7.64 10.63 -17.12
C GLY A 72 7.21 11.42 -15.90
N VAL A 73 7.76 11.08 -14.71
CA VAL A 73 7.48 11.77 -13.45
C VAL A 73 7.95 13.23 -13.49
N LYS A 74 9.18 13.49 -13.94
CA LYS A 74 9.71 14.86 -14.09
C LYS A 74 8.86 15.73 -15.02
N ASN A 75 8.30 15.14 -16.07
CA ASN A 75 7.40 15.86 -16.97
C ASN A 75 6.04 16.17 -16.32
N CYS A 76 5.58 15.34 -15.39
CA CYS A 76 4.33 15.54 -14.66
C CYS A 76 4.28 16.89 -13.92
N LEU A 77 5.38 17.31 -13.31
CA LEU A 77 5.49 18.61 -12.61
C LEU A 77 5.17 19.81 -13.51
N ARG A 78 5.31 19.65 -14.84
CA ARG A 78 5.01 20.68 -15.85
C ARG A 78 3.59 20.58 -16.40
N GLU A 79 2.88 19.50 -16.08
CA GLU A 79 1.55 19.20 -16.62
C GLU A 79 0.43 19.55 -15.65
N ASP A 80 0.72 20.17 -14.50
CA ASP A 80 -0.25 20.61 -13.50
C ASP A 80 -1.22 19.47 -13.12
N CYS A 81 -0.67 18.32 -12.71
CA CYS A 81 -1.46 17.20 -12.24
C CYS A 81 -1.66 17.25 -10.72
N ASP A 82 -2.84 16.90 -10.22
CA ASP A 82 -3.11 16.77 -8.78
C ASP A 82 -2.59 15.42 -8.24
N ILE A 83 -2.75 14.36 -9.05
CA ILE A 83 -2.42 12.99 -8.65
C ILE A 83 -1.56 12.34 -9.75
N LEU A 84 -0.41 11.82 -9.33
CA LEU A 84 0.49 11.05 -10.17
C LEU A 84 0.43 9.58 -9.78
N ILE A 85 0.16 8.71 -10.76
CA ILE A 85 0.24 7.25 -10.61
C ILE A 85 1.54 6.77 -11.27
N ILE A 86 2.37 6.05 -10.53
CA ILE A 86 3.58 5.42 -11.03
C ILE A 86 3.37 3.91 -11.01
N GLY A 87 3.25 3.30 -12.18
CA GLY A 87 2.99 1.87 -12.34
C GLY A 87 4.00 1.00 -11.61
N GLU A 88 5.28 1.39 -11.60
CA GLU A 88 6.31 0.70 -10.82
C GLU A 88 7.51 1.61 -10.51
N ILE A 89 7.97 1.56 -9.25
CA ILE A 89 9.21 2.20 -8.78
C ILE A 89 10.28 1.10 -8.64
N ARG A 90 11.24 1.05 -9.59
CA ARG A 90 12.27 0.00 -9.65
C ARG A 90 13.65 0.46 -9.22
N ASP A 91 13.92 1.74 -9.33
CA ASP A 91 15.25 2.33 -9.21
C ASP A 91 15.24 3.62 -8.41
N ARG A 92 16.45 4.07 -8.04
CA ARG A 92 16.67 5.31 -7.29
C ARG A 92 16.14 6.53 -8.02
N GLU A 93 16.35 6.62 -9.34
CA GLU A 93 15.98 7.80 -10.12
C GLU A 93 14.46 8.02 -10.13
N THR A 94 13.70 6.93 -10.28
CA THR A 94 12.23 6.97 -10.19
C THR A 94 11.77 7.32 -8.78
N MET A 95 12.44 6.79 -7.74
CA MET A 95 12.12 7.10 -6.35
C MET A 95 12.41 8.56 -6.02
N ASP A 96 13.57 9.10 -6.43
CA ASP A 96 13.93 10.51 -6.24
C ASP A 96 12.87 11.43 -6.87
N ALA A 97 12.49 11.15 -8.13
CA ALA A 97 11.46 11.91 -8.83
C ALA A 97 10.08 11.82 -8.15
N ALA A 98 9.72 10.66 -7.60
CA ALA A 98 8.47 10.46 -6.85
C ALA A 98 8.47 11.26 -5.55
N ILE A 99 9.58 11.26 -4.80
CA ILE A 99 9.75 12.05 -3.57
C ILE A 99 9.65 13.55 -3.90
N GLU A 100 10.42 14.03 -4.89
CA GLU A 100 10.41 15.44 -5.33
C GLU A 100 9.00 15.90 -5.72
N THR A 101 8.25 15.06 -6.45
CA THR A 101 6.87 15.35 -6.84
C THR A 101 5.94 15.43 -5.60
N ALA A 102 6.10 14.52 -4.64
CA ALA A 102 5.33 14.55 -3.39
C ALA A 102 5.67 15.77 -2.51
N GLU A 103 6.95 16.20 -2.47
CA GLU A 103 7.40 17.43 -1.80
C GLU A 103 6.84 18.69 -2.45
N ALA A 104 6.70 18.68 -3.79
CA ALA A 104 6.11 19.78 -4.54
C ALA A 104 4.60 19.95 -4.33
N GLY A 105 3.96 19.09 -3.53
CA GLY A 105 2.56 19.22 -3.15
C GLY A 105 1.58 18.28 -3.86
N HIS A 106 2.07 17.36 -4.67
CA HIS A 106 1.24 16.39 -5.39
C HIS A 106 0.97 15.13 -4.56
N LEU A 107 -0.13 14.44 -4.84
CA LEU A 107 -0.35 13.09 -4.35
C LEU A 107 0.27 12.09 -5.33
N VAL A 108 1.28 11.36 -4.87
CA VAL A 108 1.94 10.31 -5.66
C VAL A 108 1.49 8.94 -5.17
N ILE A 109 1.04 8.09 -6.08
CA ILE A 109 0.67 6.69 -5.78
C ILE A 109 1.57 5.80 -6.63
N GLY A 110 2.43 5.01 -5.98
CA GLY A 110 3.37 4.14 -6.66
C GLY A 110 3.21 2.67 -6.30
N THR A 111 3.83 1.77 -7.08
CA THR A 111 3.93 0.37 -6.71
C THR A 111 5.37 -0.11 -6.55
N LEU A 112 5.57 -1.09 -5.66
CA LEU A 112 6.81 -1.86 -5.50
C LEU A 112 6.49 -3.36 -5.39
N HIS A 113 7.53 -4.19 -5.59
CA HIS A 113 7.44 -5.64 -5.46
C HIS A 113 7.99 -6.15 -4.12
N THR A 114 7.46 -5.63 -3.01
CA THR A 114 7.81 -6.04 -1.64
C THR A 114 6.69 -6.87 -1.02
N LYS A 115 7.02 -7.70 -0.02
CA LYS A 115 6.08 -8.68 0.56
C LYS A 115 5.37 -8.19 1.81
N SER A 116 5.84 -7.08 2.42
CA SER A 116 5.26 -6.48 3.62
C SER A 116 5.46 -4.97 3.63
N CYS A 117 4.73 -4.28 4.50
CA CYS A 117 4.91 -2.85 4.70
C CYS A 117 6.31 -2.52 5.25
N ALA A 118 6.83 -3.34 6.15
CA ALA A 118 8.18 -3.15 6.70
C ALA A 118 9.27 -3.33 5.64
N GLU A 119 9.17 -4.39 4.80
CA GLU A 119 10.08 -4.60 3.66
C GLU A 119 10.01 -3.44 2.65
N THR A 120 8.84 -2.81 2.52
CA THR A 120 8.68 -1.65 1.64
C THR A 120 9.52 -0.47 2.12
N ILE A 121 9.51 -0.16 3.41
CA ILE A 121 10.33 0.90 3.99
C ILE A 121 11.82 0.59 3.81
N ASP A 122 12.23 -0.64 4.14
CA ASP A 122 13.61 -1.07 3.96
C ASP A 122 14.06 -0.96 2.49
N ARG A 123 13.22 -1.39 1.55
CA ARG A 123 13.50 -1.28 0.12
C ARG A 123 13.67 0.17 -0.35
N MET A 124 12.81 1.08 0.11
CA MET A 124 12.92 2.51 -0.21
C MET A 124 14.25 3.09 0.28
N ILE A 125 14.67 2.75 1.50
CA ILE A 125 15.93 3.22 2.09
C ILE A 125 17.12 2.63 1.33
N ASN A 126 17.05 1.36 0.95
CA ASN A 126 18.13 0.64 0.27
C ASN A 126 18.33 1.02 -1.22
N PHE A 127 17.50 1.89 -1.79
CA PHE A 127 17.83 2.56 -3.05
C PHE A 127 19.00 3.55 -2.91
N TYR A 128 19.37 3.93 -1.68
CA TYR A 128 20.32 5.00 -1.38
C TYR A 128 21.58 4.47 -0.69
N ASP A 129 22.69 5.17 -0.94
CA ASP A 129 23.95 4.91 -0.25
C ASP A 129 23.82 5.17 1.26
N ILE A 130 24.59 4.46 2.07
CA ILE A 130 24.54 4.53 3.56
C ILE A 130 24.60 5.98 4.07
N ARG A 131 25.38 6.84 3.39
CA ARG A 131 25.53 8.26 3.76
C ARG A 131 24.23 9.06 3.62
N ASP A 132 23.38 8.68 2.65
CA ASP A 132 22.16 9.41 2.31
C ASP A 132 20.95 8.84 3.08
N GLN A 133 21.05 7.61 3.58
CA GLN A 133 19.90 6.87 4.16
C GLN A 133 19.21 7.60 5.31
N GLN A 134 19.98 8.29 6.17
CA GLN A 134 19.36 9.01 7.29
C GLN A 134 18.50 10.18 6.79
N THR A 135 18.98 10.94 5.81
CA THR A 135 18.20 12.03 5.18
C THR A 135 16.94 11.48 4.52
N ILE A 136 17.07 10.38 3.79
CA ILE A 136 15.94 9.72 3.12
C ILE A 136 14.88 9.20 4.13
N LYS A 137 15.29 8.66 5.26
CA LYS A 137 14.36 8.25 6.34
C LYS A 137 13.50 9.43 6.82
N TYR A 138 14.08 10.62 6.97
CA TYR A 138 13.33 11.82 7.35
C TYR A 138 12.32 12.21 6.26
N LEU A 139 12.71 12.17 4.98
CA LEU A 139 11.83 12.47 3.85
C LEU A 139 10.69 11.46 3.76
N ILE A 140 11.00 10.16 3.77
CA ILE A 140 9.99 9.09 3.77
C ILE A 140 9.01 9.28 4.94
N ALA A 141 9.51 9.49 6.15
CA ALA A 141 8.68 9.67 7.34
C ALA A 141 7.76 10.91 7.28
N SER A 142 8.08 11.91 6.49
CA SER A 142 7.26 13.12 6.32
C SER A 142 6.23 12.98 5.21
N LEU A 143 6.59 12.32 4.11
CA LEU A 143 5.81 12.27 2.89
C LEU A 143 4.93 11.02 2.79
N LEU A 144 5.39 9.87 3.29
CA LEU A 144 4.66 8.62 3.21
C LEU A 144 3.40 8.69 4.08
N LYS A 145 2.25 8.41 3.48
CA LYS A 145 0.94 8.43 4.16
C LYS A 145 0.38 7.04 4.36
N LEU A 146 0.60 6.15 3.40
CA LEU A 146 -0.02 4.84 3.41
C LEU A 146 0.86 3.84 2.64
N VAL A 147 1.00 2.64 3.19
CA VAL A 147 1.48 1.47 2.45
C VAL A 147 0.43 0.38 2.54
N VAL A 148 0.05 -0.19 1.40
CA VAL A 148 -0.83 -1.35 1.31
C VAL A 148 -0.06 -2.49 0.67
N SER A 149 0.34 -3.48 1.46
CA SER A 149 0.97 -4.69 0.94
C SER A 149 -0.08 -5.78 0.72
N GLN A 150 -0.08 -6.39 -0.47
CA GLN A 150 -1.14 -7.26 -0.93
C GLN A 150 -0.64 -8.67 -1.23
N ARG A 151 -1.44 -9.65 -0.83
CA ARG A 151 -1.32 -11.05 -1.22
C ARG A 151 -2.67 -11.54 -1.72
N LEU A 152 -2.67 -12.43 -2.72
CA LEU A 152 -3.85 -13.15 -3.15
C LEU A 152 -3.71 -14.61 -2.76
N LEU A 153 -4.72 -15.13 -2.08
CA LEU A 153 -4.84 -16.54 -1.75
C LEU A 153 -6.04 -17.15 -2.48
N LYS A 154 -5.99 -18.45 -2.70
CA LYS A 154 -7.16 -19.19 -3.17
C LYS A 154 -8.11 -19.38 -1.98
N GLY A 155 -9.33 -18.90 -2.08
CA GLY A 155 -10.36 -19.04 -1.06
C GLY A 155 -10.91 -20.47 -1.00
N ARG A 156 -11.75 -20.75 0.00
CA ARG A 156 -12.43 -22.05 0.17
C ARG A 156 -13.43 -22.34 -0.95
N ASP A 157 -13.97 -21.30 -1.56
CA ASP A 157 -14.91 -21.33 -2.69
C ASP A 157 -14.21 -21.25 -4.05
N ASP A 158 -12.90 -21.53 -4.09
CA ASP A 158 -12.04 -21.39 -5.26
C ASP A 158 -11.88 -19.94 -5.80
N SER A 159 -12.49 -18.94 -5.17
CA SER A 159 -12.29 -17.53 -5.52
C SER A 159 -10.92 -17.02 -5.08
N LEU A 160 -10.48 -15.89 -5.65
CA LEU A 160 -9.29 -15.19 -5.16
C LEU A 160 -9.66 -14.31 -3.97
N VAL A 161 -8.96 -14.49 -2.87
CA VAL A 161 -9.14 -13.73 -1.62
C VAL A 161 -7.95 -12.81 -1.41
N LEU A 162 -8.23 -11.51 -1.30
CA LEU A 162 -7.22 -10.50 -0.99
C LEU A 162 -6.88 -10.55 0.50
N VAL A 163 -5.59 -10.64 0.80
CA VAL A 163 -5.03 -10.49 2.16
C VAL A 163 -4.22 -9.20 2.19
N PRO A 164 -4.78 -8.10 2.70
CA PRO A 164 -4.06 -6.84 2.81
C PRO A 164 -3.27 -6.76 4.11
N GLU A 165 -2.13 -6.12 4.07
CA GLU A 165 -1.45 -5.52 5.20
C GLU A 165 -1.44 -4.02 4.97
N VAL A 166 -1.93 -3.24 5.91
CA VAL A 166 -2.11 -1.78 5.76
C VAL A 166 -1.35 -1.05 6.84
N MET A 167 -0.48 -0.15 6.44
CA MET A 167 0.27 0.74 7.32
C MET A 167 -0.12 2.18 7.06
N VAL A 168 -0.90 2.77 7.94
CA VAL A 168 -1.18 4.21 7.96
C VAL A 168 -0.06 4.90 8.71
N VAL A 169 0.70 5.75 8.03
CA VAL A 169 1.87 6.41 8.62
C VAL A 169 1.43 7.57 9.50
N ASP A 170 1.33 7.30 10.79
CA ASP A 170 1.11 8.28 11.83
C ASP A 170 2.44 8.74 12.46
N ASN A 171 2.37 9.58 13.49
CA ASN A 171 3.55 10.07 14.20
C ASN A 171 4.37 8.96 14.85
N THR A 172 3.75 7.85 15.26
CA THR A 172 4.43 6.70 15.86
C THR A 172 5.27 5.99 14.82
N ILE A 173 4.67 5.60 13.69
CA ILE A 173 5.34 4.94 12.57
C ILE A 173 6.40 5.86 11.96
N ALA A 174 6.10 7.16 11.77
CA ALA A 174 7.06 8.14 11.31
C ALA A 174 8.27 8.25 12.25
N GLY A 175 8.05 8.18 13.58
CA GLY A 175 9.11 8.14 14.58
C GLY A 175 9.99 6.89 14.47
N VAL A 176 9.39 5.73 14.22
CA VAL A 176 10.14 4.47 14.00
C VAL A 176 10.99 4.56 12.73
N ILE A 177 10.44 5.07 11.61
CA ILE A 177 11.17 5.21 10.33
C ILE A 177 12.41 6.12 10.48
N ARG A 178 12.35 7.17 11.32
CA ARG A 178 13.47 8.11 11.53
C ARG A 178 14.61 7.56 12.38
N LYS A 179 14.45 6.40 13.04
CA LYS A 179 15.51 5.82 13.87
C LYS A 179 16.76 5.53 13.04
N GLU A 180 17.92 5.74 13.61
CA GLU A 180 19.21 5.41 13.00
C GLU A 180 19.29 3.91 12.64
N LYS A 181 18.93 3.05 13.62
CA LYS A 181 18.79 1.61 13.40
C LYS A 181 17.30 1.29 13.31
N LEU A 182 16.86 0.99 12.10
CA LEU A 182 15.49 0.60 11.84
C LEU A 182 15.37 -0.93 11.89
N GLY A 183 14.51 -1.44 12.77
CA GLY A 183 14.18 -2.87 12.83
C GLY A 183 12.85 -3.17 12.14
N VAL A 184 12.80 -4.23 11.35
CA VAL A 184 11.55 -4.70 10.70
C VAL A 184 10.47 -4.97 11.74
N SER A 185 10.82 -5.64 12.85
CA SER A 185 9.90 -5.92 13.96
C SER A 185 9.29 -4.67 14.60
N GLU A 186 10.05 -3.57 14.69
CA GLU A 186 9.52 -2.33 15.26
C GLU A 186 8.43 -1.71 14.40
N ILE A 187 8.54 -1.84 13.07
CA ILE A 187 7.49 -1.39 12.15
C ILE A 187 6.26 -2.30 12.29
N GLU A 188 6.46 -3.62 12.36
CA GLU A 188 5.37 -4.59 12.54
C GLU A 188 4.60 -4.33 13.85
N ASP A 189 5.31 -4.09 14.95
CA ASP A 189 4.72 -3.74 16.26
C ASP A 189 3.96 -2.40 16.18
N ALA A 190 4.50 -1.41 15.47
CA ALA A 190 3.85 -0.12 15.28
C ALA A 190 2.58 -0.23 14.44
N ILE A 191 2.56 -1.08 13.40
CA ILE A 191 1.36 -1.39 12.61
C ILE A 191 0.29 -2.03 13.50
N GLN A 192 0.67 -2.98 14.32
CA GLN A 192 -0.25 -3.66 15.25
C GLN A 192 -0.86 -2.70 16.27
N SER A 193 -0.06 -1.76 16.79
CA SER A 193 -0.50 -0.74 17.75
C SER A 193 -1.38 0.34 17.11
N GLY A 194 -1.28 0.54 15.78
CA GLY A 194 -2.03 1.57 15.03
C GLY A 194 -3.37 1.09 14.49
N SER A 195 -3.93 0.01 14.99
CA SER A 195 -5.18 -0.57 14.49
C SER A 195 -6.39 0.35 14.67
N ASP A 196 -6.42 1.19 15.68
CA ASP A 196 -7.42 2.23 15.93
C ASP A 196 -7.36 3.38 14.90
N LYS A 197 -6.22 3.54 14.22
CA LYS A 197 -5.97 4.55 13.18
C LYS A 197 -6.10 4.02 11.76
N GLY A 198 -6.55 2.77 11.61
CA GLY A 198 -6.78 2.13 10.32
C GLY A 198 -5.62 1.26 9.81
N SER A 199 -4.55 1.08 10.59
CA SER A 199 -3.51 0.10 10.27
C SER A 199 -4.04 -1.32 10.48
N ILE A 200 -3.64 -2.25 9.61
CA ILE A 200 -4.05 -3.66 9.65
C ILE A 200 -2.81 -4.52 9.47
N GLY A 201 -2.40 -5.21 10.52
CA GLY A 201 -1.30 -6.17 10.46
C GLY A 201 -1.68 -7.42 9.68
N LEU A 202 -0.69 -8.06 9.05
CA LEU A 202 -0.90 -9.29 8.28
C LEU A 202 -1.61 -10.38 9.09
N ILE A 203 -1.21 -10.58 10.35
CA ILE A 203 -1.81 -11.60 11.23
C ILE A 203 -3.29 -11.31 11.47
N ASN A 204 -3.65 -10.04 11.66
CA ASN A 204 -5.04 -9.63 11.85
C ASN A 204 -5.89 -9.89 10.60
N SER A 205 -5.37 -9.58 9.40
CA SER A 205 -6.02 -9.89 8.13
C SER A 205 -6.26 -11.39 7.95
N LEU A 206 -5.25 -12.20 8.20
CA LEU A 206 -5.34 -13.65 8.09
C LEU A 206 -6.33 -14.25 9.10
N ALA A 207 -6.27 -13.80 10.36
CA ALA A 207 -7.18 -14.23 11.41
C ALA A 207 -8.63 -13.87 11.08
N GLN A 208 -8.88 -12.65 10.61
CA GLN A 208 -10.22 -12.21 10.21
C GLN A 208 -10.77 -13.05 9.05
N LEU A 209 -9.98 -13.25 7.99
CA LEU A 209 -10.39 -14.07 6.84
C LEU A 209 -10.67 -15.52 7.21
N PHE A 210 -9.92 -16.07 8.17
CA PHE A 210 -10.20 -17.41 8.70
C PHE A 210 -11.52 -17.44 9.51
N VAL A 211 -11.77 -16.46 10.37
CA VAL A 211 -13.01 -16.35 11.17
C VAL A 211 -14.23 -16.12 10.28
N ASP A 212 -14.04 -15.46 9.13
CA ASP A 212 -15.08 -15.24 8.12
C ASP A 212 -15.20 -16.39 7.11
N ASP A 213 -14.53 -17.52 7.40
CA ASP A 213 -14.55 -18.76 6.59
C ASP A 213 -14.12 -18.60 5.14
N ARG A 214 -13.34 -17.53 4.83
CA ARG A 214 -12.84 -17.25 3.49
C ARG A 214 -11.60 -18.08 3.13
N ILE A 215 -10.73 -18.40 4.12
CA ILE A 215 -9.49 -19.19 3.95
C ILE A 215 -9.40 -20.30 5.00
N SER A 216 -8.56 -21.32 4.76
CA SER A 216 -8.26 -22.36 5.76
C SER A 216 -7.19 -21.90 6.76
N LEU A 217 -7.11 -22.58 7.90
CA LEU A 217 -6.05 -22.32 8.90
C LEU A 217 -4.67 -22.62 8.34
N ASP A 218 -4.52 -23.66 7.53
CA ASP A 218 -3.24 -24.05 6.93
C ASP A 218 -2.79 -23.01 5.91
N GLN A 219 -3.71 -22.45 5.14
CA GLN A 219 -3.41 -21.33 4.24
C GLN A 219 -2.96 -20.08 5.01
N ALA A 220 -3.60 -19.76 6.13
CA ALA A 220 -3.19 -18.64 6.98
C ALA A 220 -1.78 -18.86 7.57
N LYS A 221 -1.51 -20.05 8.12
CA LYS A 221 -0.20 -20.42 8.68
C LYS A 221 0.92 -20.37 7.64
N ALA A 222 0.65 -20.78 6.40
CA ALA A 222 1.63 -20.76 5.31
C ALA A 222 2.08 -19.34 4.90
N GLN A 223 1.40 -18.29 5.35
CA GLN A 223 1.73 -16.90 5.03
C GLN A 223 2.63 -16.21 6.07
N ILE A 224 2.88 -16.84 7.20
CA ILE A 224 3.64 -16.28 8.33
C ILE A 224 4.79 -17.20 8.74
N GLU A 225 5.74 -16.66 9.47
CA GLU A 225 6.81 -17.44 10.08
C GLU A 225 6.29 -18.28 11.26
N GLU A 226 6.94 -19.41 11.52
CA GLU A 226 6.55 -20.36 12.57
C GLU A 226 6.42 -19.71 13.96
N LYS A 227 7.33 -18.77 14.28
CA LYS A 227 7.29 -17.99 15.52
C LYS A 227 5.98 -17.18 15.74
N ASN A 228 5.27 -16.87 14.65
CA ASN A 228 4.04 -16.05 14.66
C ASN A 228 2.76 -16.88 14.71
N ILE A 229 2.85 -18.22 14.65
CA ILE A 229 1.67 -19.11 14.66
C ILE A 229 0.88 -18.98 15.99
N GLU A 230 1.58 -18.83 17.10
CA GLU A 230 0.92 -18.67 18.40
C GLU A 230 0.14 -17.36 18.49
N ILE A 231 0.71 -16.28 17.93
CA ILE A 231 0.04 -14.97 17.85
C ILE A 231 -1.21 -15.06 16.96
N LEU A 232 -1.11 -15.74 15.81
CA LEU A 232 -2.25 -15.98 14.93
C LEU A 232 -3.37 -16.72 15.65
N ASN A 233 -3.05 -17.82 16.36
CA ASN A 233 -4.05 -18.62 17.08
C ASN A 233 -4.74 -17.79 18.18
N ARG A 234 -3.99 -16.98 18.92
CA ARG A 234 -4.54 -16.07 19.93
C ARG A 234 -5.47 -15.02 19.33
N THR A 235 -5.05 -14.41 18.22
CA THR A 235 -5.85 -13.41 17.49
C THR A 235 -7.16 -14.02 16.97
N ILE A 236 -7.12 -15.22 16.41
CA ILE A 236 -8.32 -15.98 15.98
C ILE A 236 -9.28 -16.19 17.15
N MET A 237 -8.78 -16.60 18.30
CA MET A 237 -9.61 -16.83 19.49
C MET A 237 -10.30 -15.54 19.95
N GLN A 238 -9.57 -14.43 19.99
CA GLN A 238 -10.12 -13.12 20.35
C GLN A 238 -11.23 -12.67 19.37
N LEU A 239 -11.01 -12.83 18.06
CA LEU A 239 -12.01 -12.46 17.06
C LEU A 239 -13.26 -13.34 17.12
N LYS A 240 -13.13 -14.64 17.39
CA LYS A 240 -14.29 -15.54 17.59
C LYS A 240 -15.14 -15.10 18.79
N ILE A 241 -14.51 -14.82 19.94
CA ILE A 241 -15.23 -14.34 21.14
C ILE A 241 -15.95 -13.02 20.85
N LYS A 242 -15.29 -12.09 20.14
CA LYS A 242 -15.91 -10.81 19.75
C LYS A 242 -17.15 -11.03 18.88
N LYS A 243 -17.05 -11.88 17.86
CA LYS A 243 -18.16 -12.21 16.93
C LYS A 243 -19.33 -12.88 17.65
N GLU A 244 -19.06 -13.77 18.60
CA GLU A 244 -20.09 -14.40 19.44
C GLU A 244 -20.83 -13.38 20.32
N ASN A 245 -20.10 -12.44 20.91
CA ASN A 245 -20.68 -11.39 21.74
C ASN A 245 -21.52 -10.40 20.93
N GLU A 246 -21.09 -10.05 19.72
CA GLU A 246 -21.86 -9.21 18.79
C GLU A 246 -23.17 -9.90 18.38
N ASN A 247 -23.13 -11.19 18.03
CA ASN A 247 -24.32 -11.96 17.69
C ASN A 247 -25.31 -12.08 18.86
N LYS A 248 -24.80 -12.24 20.10
CA LYS A 248 -25.67 -12.26 21.30
C LYS A 248 -26.36 -10.92 21.53
N ARG A 249 -25.70 -9.79 21.29
CA ARG A 249 -26.29 -8.44 21.41
C ARG A 249 -27.39 -8.22 20.37
N LEU A 250 -27.14 -8.57 19.11
CA LEU A 250 -28.14 -8.45 18.04
C LEU A 250 -29.39 -9.29 18.29
N ASN A 251 -29.23 -10.48 18.89
CA ASN A 251 -30.35 -11.36 19.25
C ASN A 251 -31.11 -10.89 20.52
N MET A 252 -30.56 -9.97 21.30
CA MET A 252 -31.24 -9.37 22.46
C MET A 252 -32.01 -8.08 22.10
N GLU A 253 -31.68 -7.48 20.97
CA GLU A 253 -32.30 -6.24 20.46
C GLU A 253 -33.43 -6.52 19.42
N SER A 254 -33.56 -7.77 18.99
CA SER A 254 -34.62 -8.26 18.08
C SER A 254 -35.75 -8.94 18.84
#